data_cf7b7827124b3c242ba936cf9a29ca39
#
_entry.id   cf7b7827124b3c242ba936cf9a29ca39
#
_cell.length_a   1.000
_cell.length_b   1.000
_cell.length_c   1.000
_cell.angle_alpha   90.00
_cell.angle_beta   90.00
_cell.angle_gamma   90.00
#
_symmetry.space_group_name_H-M   'P 1'
#
loop_
_entity.id
_entity.type
_entity.pdbx_description
1 polymer ?
#
loop_
_entity_poly.entity_id
_entity_poly.type
_entity_poly.pdbx_seq_one_letter_code
_entity_poly.pdbx_strand_id
1 'polypeptide(L)'
;MKLSYEGIGAWSATFTTEDAVEGQVVKMSGSGAVARCGSGDAFCGVTGAVRGTVCGVQLGGLVEVSYTGSAAPAVGMAVLTADGSGGVCTAGSGQSYLVVSVDEATGKCVIKL
;
A
#
# COMPACT_ATOMS: atom_id res chain seq x y z
N MET A 1 -18.21 8.38 -11.31
CA MET A 1 -18.26 6.92 -11.52
C MET A 1 -17.80 6.21 -10.26
N LYS A 2 -18.49 5.19 -9.90
CA LYS A 2 -18.14 4.41 -8.71
C LYS A 2 -17.27 3.21 -9.10
N LEU A 3 -16.09 3.10 -8.49
CA LEU A 3 -15.21 1.96 -8.68
C LEU A 3 -15.72 0.76 -7.87
N SER A 4 -15.79 -0.40 -8.50
CA SER A 4 -16.11 -1.64 -7.81
C SER A 4 -15.02 -2.66 -8.12
N TYR A 5 -14.35 -3.18 -7.11
CA TYR A 5 -13.31 -4.20 -7.28
C TYR A 5 -13.45 -5.36 -6.29
N GLU A 6 -14.00 -5.14 -5.12
CA GLU A 6 -14.41 -6.12 -4.09
C GLU A 6 -13.53 -7.37 -3.98
N GLY A 7 -12.23 -7.20 -4.11
CA GLY A 7 -11.28 -8.30 -3.99
C GLY A 7 -11.11 -9.17 -5.23
N ILE A 8 -11.79 -8.89 -6.32
CA ILE A 8 -11.59 -9.63 -7.57
C ILE A 8 -10.16 -9.43 -8.05
N GLY A 9 -9.42 -10.54 -8.24
CA GLY A 9 -8.01 -10.50 -8.61
C GLY A 9 -7.06 -10.17 -7.46
N ALA A 10 -7.58 -9.92 -6.27
CA ALA A 10 -6.74 -9.69 -5.09
C ALA A 10 -6.24 -11.02 -4.53
N TRP A 11 -4.98 -11.04 -4.08
CA TRP A 11 -4.44 -12.21 -3.41
C TRP A 11 -3.47 -11.77 -2.32
N SER A 12 -3.37 -12.61 -1.29
CA SER A 12 -2.61 -12.32 -0.09
C SER A 12 -1.77 -13.52 0.32
N ALA A 13 -0.72 -13.25 1.06
CA ALA A 13 0.08 -14.27 1.71
C ALA A 13 0.24 -13.92 3.18
N THR A 14 0.62 -14.90 3.98
CA THR A 14 0.83 -14.72 5.42
C THR A 14 2.32 -14.56 5.70
N PHE A 15 2.65 -13.56 6.50
CA PHE A 15 4.03 -13.24 6.88
C PHE A 15 4.14 -13.08 8.38
N THR A 16 5.36 -13.20 8.90
CA THR A 16 5.62 -12.80 10.28
C THR A 16 5.91 -11.30 10.33
N THR A 17 5.60 -10.67 11.45
CA THR A 17 5.87 -9.26 11.65
C THR A 17 6.01 -8.94 13.13
N GLU A 18 6.77 -7.90 13.44
CA GLU A 18 6.88 -7.40 14.82
C GLU A 18 6.12 -6.08 15.00
N ASP A 19 5.88 -5.33 13.92
CA ASP A 19 5.36 -3.97 14.02
C ASP A 19 4.27 -3.61 13.01
N ALA A 20 3.84 -4.53 12.16
CA ALA A 20 2.85 -4.21 11.13
C ALA A 20 1.51 -3.80 11.76
N VAL A 21 0.86 -2.85 11.11
CA VAL A 21 -0.47 -2.35 11.47
C VAL A 21 -1.39 -2.57 10.28
N GLU A 22 -2.61 -3.02 10.54
CA GLU A 22 -3.60 -3.27 9.49
C GLU A 22 -3.84 -2.03 8.63
N GLY A 23 -3.93 -2.25 7.32
CA GLY A 23 -4.23 -1.18 6.36
C GLY A 23 -3.04 -0.32 5.97
N GLN A 24 -1.82 -0.67 6.35
CA GLN A 24 -0.62 0.10 6.03
C GLN A 24 0.29 -0.63 5.06
N VAL A 25 1.06 0.14 4.29
CA VAL A 25 2.06 -0.44 3.39
C VAL A 25 3.21 -1.03 4.19
N VAL A 26 3.74 -2.15 3.71
CA VAL A 26 4.84 -2.87 4.36
C VAL A 26 5.89 -3.25 3.34
N LYS A 27 7.09 -3.56 3.85
CA LYS A 27 8.23 -4.03 3.08
C LYS A 27 8.72 -5.35 3.64
N MET A 28 9.47 -6.10 2.85
CA MET A 28 10.15 -7.29 3.36
C MET A 28 11.24 -6.85 4.33
N SER A 29 11.24 -7.46 5.51
CA SER A 29 12.28 -7.20 6.53
C SER A 29 13.21 -8.39 6.71
N GLY A 30 12.85 -9.53 6.16
CA GLY A 30 13.64 -10.75 6.24
C GLY A 30 12.92 -11.86 5.49
N SER A 31 13.43 -13.07 5.57
CA SER A 31 12.81 -14.21 4.92
C SER A 31 11.45 -14.50 5.56
N GLY A 32 10.38 -14.39 4.78
CA GLY A 32 9.02 -14.62 5.28
C GLY A 32 8.51 -13.58 6.29
N ALA A 33 9.18 -12.43 6.38
CA ALA A 33 8.86 -11.40 7.37
C ALA A 33 8.67 -10.04 6.71
N VAL A 34 7.74 -9.26 7.23
CA VAL A 34 7.47 -7.88 6.79
C VAL A 34 7.54 -6.91 7.96
N ALA A 35 7.78 -5.64 7.63
CA ALA A 35 7.85 -4.56 8.60
C ALA A 35 7.19 -3.31 8.02
N ARG A 36 6.84 -2.38 8.91
CA ARG A 36 6.36 -1.05 8.50
C ARG A 36 7.42 -0.35 7.68
N CYS A 37 6.97 0.44 6.70
CA CYS A 37 7.87 1.21 5.86
C CYS A 37 8.25 2.53 6.54
N GLY A 38 9.51 2.93 6.35
CA GLY A 38 9.93 4.30 6.60
C GLY A 38 9.65 5.18 5.38
N SER A 39 9.79 6.49 5.55
CA SER A 39 9.60 7.44 4.46
C SER A 39 10.56 7.16 3.31
N GLY A 40 10.03 7.07 2.10
CA GLY A 40 10.81 6.80 0.90
C GLY A 40 11.07 5.33 0.61
N ASP A 41 10.68 4.43 1.49
CA ASP A 41 10.86 2.99 1.26
C ASP A 41 9.96 2.49 0.14
N ALA A 42 10.46 1.51 -0.62
CA ALA A 42 9.63 0.74 -1.52
C ALA A 42 8.77 -0.23 -0.71
N PHE A 43 7.48 -0.33 -1.04
CA PHE A 43 6.59 -1.24 -0.37
C PHE A 43 6.22 -2.41 -1.28
N CYS A 44 5.95 -3.57 -0.68
CA CYS A 44 5.60 -4.78 -1.43
C CYS A 44 4.11 -5.10 -1.37
N GLY A 45 3.38 -4.55 -0.41
CA GLY A 45 1.97 -4.84 -0.26
C GLY A 45 1.36 -4.04 0.88
N VAL A 46 0.11 -4.38 1.19
CA VAL A 46 -0.67 -3.69 2.22
C VAL A 46 -1.19 -4.74 3.21
N THR A 47 -0.99 -4.47 4.50
CA THR A 47 -1.43 -5.41 5.54
C THR A 47 -2.93 -5.51 5.61
N GLY A 48 -3.42 -6.74 5.72
CA GLY A 48 -4.76 -7.06 6.16
C GLY A 48 -4.79 -7.30 7.66
N ALA A 49 -5.44 -8.38 8.10
CA ALA A 49 -5.54 -8.69 9.52
C ALA A 49 -4.16 -8.99 10.12
N VAL A 50 -3.92 -8.43 11.30
CA VAL A 50 -2.71 -8.69 12.10
C VAL A 50 -3.12 -9.42 13.36
N ARG A 51 -2.47 -10.55 13.66
CA ARG A 51 -2.76 -11.37 14.84
C ARG A 51 -1.45 -11.77 15.50
N GLY A 52 -1.11 -11.11 16.60
CA GLY A 52 0.14 -11.37 17.31
C GLY A 52 1.34 -11.04 16.41
N THR A 53 2.12 -12.06 16.09
CA THR A 53 3.33 -11.91 15.27
C THR A 53 3.13 -12.33 13.83
N VAL A 54 1.88 -12.53 13.38
CA VAL A 54 1.58 -12.87 11.98
C VAL A 54 0.58 -11.90 11.40
N CYS A 55 0.67 -11.69 10.09
CA CYS A 55 -0.26 -10.84 9.35
C CYS A 55 -0.46 -11.35 7.93
N GLY A 56 -1.64 -11.06 7.38
CA GLY A 56 -1.87 -11.22 5.96
C GLY A 56 -1.40 -9.95 5.24
N VAL A 57 -0.80 -10.11 4.06
CA VAL A 57 -0.36 -9.00 3.23
C VAL A 57 -0.95 -9.20 1.84
N GLN A 58 -1.70 -8.21 1.37
CA GLN A 58 -2.19 -8.22 0.00
C GLN A 58 -1.04 -7.85 -0.92
N LEU A 59 -0.71 -8.74 -1.85
CA LEU A 59 0.42 -8.60 -2.75
C LEU A 59 -0.01 -8.33 -4.20
N GLY A 60 -1.27 -8.46 -4.52
CA GLY A 60 -1.77 -8.25 -5.87
C GLY A 60 -3.21 -7.74 -5.87
N GLY A 61 -3.66 -7.23 -7.01
CA GLY A 61 -4.99 -6.68 -7.17
C GLY A 61 -5.07 -5.21 -6.79
N LEU A 62 -6.29 -4.69 -6.68
CA LEU A 62 -6.54 -3.30 -6.31
C LEU A 62 -6.65 -3.16 -4.81
N VAL A 63 -6.10 -2.09 -4.27
CA VAL A 63 -6.15 -1.82 -2.83
C VAL A 63 -6.26 -0.33 -2.59
N GLU A 64 -7.03 0.04 -1.57
CA GLU A 64 -7.14 1.42 -1.11
C GLU A 64 -6.05 1.70 -0.10
N VAL A 65 -5.32 2.80 -0.28
CA VAL A 65 -4.28 3.25 0.63
C VAL A 65 -4.44 4.75 0.89
N SER A 66 -3.97 5.20 2.04
CA SER A 66 -3.87 6.62 2.33
C SER A 66 -2.69 7.23 1.57
N TYR A 67 -2.77 8.50 1.21
CA TYR A 67 -1.65 9.21 0.64
C TYR A 67 -1.41 10.51 1.39
N THR A 68 -0.17 10.97 1.35
CA THR A 68 0.23 12.27 1.88
C THR A 68 1.06 13.02 0.84
N GLY A 69 1.32 14.27 1.10
CA GLY A 69 2.09 15.13 0.22
C GLY A 69 1.31 16.36 -0.20
N SER A 70 1.99 17.28 -0.86
CA SER A 70 1.41 18.55 -1.30
C SER A 70 0.43 18.41 -2.47
N ALA A 71 0.48 17.26 -3.16
CA ALA A 71 -0.40 16.98 -4.28
C ALA A 71 -0.85 15.52 -4.23
N ALA A 72 -2.11 15.28 -4.60
CA ALA A 72 -2.64 13.94 -4.73
C ALA A 72 -1.94 13.21 -5.89
N PRO A 73 -1.81 11.88 -5.81
CA PRO A 73 -1.32 11.10 -6.95
C PRO A 73 -2.24 11.31 -8.16
N ALA A 74 -1.64 11.40 -9.34
CA ALA A 74 -2.43 11.50 -10.58
C ALA A 74 -2.97 10.12 -10.95
N VAL A 75 -4.20 10.09 -11.46
CA VAL A 75 -4.78 8.86 -12.02
C VAL A 75 -3.94 8.43 -13.23
N GLY A 76 -3.68 7.14 -13.34
CA GLY A 76 -2.78 6.55 -14.33
C GLY A 76 -1.52 6.04 -13.66
N MET A 77 -0.44 5.92 -14.40
CA MET A 77 0.82 5.43 -13.85
C MET A 77 1.50 6.53 -13.04
N ALA A 78 1.83 6.23 -11.82
CA ALA A 78 2.51 7.16 -10.92
C ALA A 78 3.60 6.45 -10.13
N VAL A 79 4.70 7.13 -9.89
CA VAL A 79 5.77 6.61 -9.03
C VAL A 79 5.40 6.90 -7.58
N LEU A 80 5.29 5.85 -6.78
CA LEU A 80 4.86 5.95 -5.39
C LEU A 80 5.88 5.26 -4.47
N THR A 81 6.12 5.89 -3.33
CA THR A 81 6.89 5.28 -2.24
C THR A 81 6.11 5.43 -0.95
N ALA A 82 6.57 4.75 0.10
CA ALA A 82 5.95 4.89 1.41
C ALA A 82 6.17 6.30 1.97
N ASP A 83 5.18 6.81 2.69
CA ASP A 83 5.25 8.16 3.27
C ASP A 83 5.80 8.18 4.70
N GLY A 84 6.06 7.02 5.28
CA GLY A 84 6.51 6.90 6.66
C GLY A 84 5.40 6.91 7.70
N SER A 85 4.16 7.09 7.27
CA SER A 85 2.98 7.13 8.15
C SER A 85 1.95 6.03 7.82
N GLY A 86 2.38 5.02 7.08
CA GLY A 86 1.54 3.89 6.72
C GLY A 86 0.88 3.98 5.35
N GLY A 87 0.96 5.12 4.68
CA GLY A 87 0.41 5.33 3.35
C GLY A 87 1.50 5.50 2.30
N VAL A 88 1.15 6.16 1.20
CA VAL A 88 2.03 6.39 0.07
C VAL A 88 2.14 7.87 -0.26
N CYS A 89 3.18 8.23 -1.00
CA CYS A 89 3.33 9.57 -1.55
C CYS A 89 3.99 9.47 -2.93
N THR A 90 3.80 10.51 -3.74
CA THR A 90 4.47 10.59 -5.04
C THR A 90 5.97 10.82 -4.83
N ALA A 91 6.77 10.24 -5.71
CA ALA A 91 8.23 10.33 -5.63
C ALA A 91 8.81 10.60 -7.01
N GLY A 92 10.05 11.08 -7.02
CA GLY A 92 10.77 11.35 -8.26
C GLY A 92 11.35 10.10 -8.91
N SER A 93 11.57 9.05 -8.13
CA SER A 93 12.09 7.77 -8.62
C SER A 93 11.58 6.63 -7.76
N GLY A 94 11.51 5.44 -8.33
CA GLY A 94 11.04 4.25 -7.65
C GLY A 94 10.10 3.43 -8.52
N GLN A 95 9.25 2.64 -7.89
CA GLN A 95 8.30 1.78 -8.55
C GLN A 95 7.08 2.56 -9.03
N SER A 96 6.65 2.28 -10.27
CA SER A 96 5.40 2.83 -10.79
C SER A 96 4.22 1.92 -10.44
N TYR A 97 3.11 2.54 -10.09
CA TYR A 97 1.86 1.83 -9.80
C TYR A 97 0.75 2.46 -10.62
N LEU A 98 -0.25 1.66 -10.98
CA LEU A 98 -1.46 2.19 -11.61
C LEU A 98 -2.36 2.75 -10.52
N VAL A 99 -2.63 4.04 -10.58
CA VAL A 99 -3.58 4.72 -9.70
C VAL A 99 -4.92 4.74 -10.41
N VAL A 100 -5.90 4.04 -9.84
CA VAL A 100 -7.20 3.81 -10.49
C VAL A 100 -8.20 4.88 -10.11
N SER A 101 -8.15 5.37 -8.87
CA SER A 101 -9.02 6.43 -8.40
C SER A 101 -8.36 7.18 -7.25
N VAL A 102 -8.74 8.43 -7.07
CA VAL A 102 -8.25 9.29 -5.99
C VAL A 102 -9.43 9.99 -5.36
N ASP A 103 -9.50 9.97 -4.03
CA ASP A 103 -10.50 10.69 -3.26
C ASP A 103 -9.78 11.73 -2.39
N GLU A 104 -9.76 12.95 -2.85
CA GLU A 104 -9.08 14.04 -2.14
C GLU A 104 -9.78 14.40 -0.82
N ALA A 105 -11.09 14.16 -0.72
CA ALA A 105 -11.84 14.47 0.49
C ALA A 105 -11.41 13.59 1.67
N THR A 106 -11.07 12.32 1.41
CA THR A 106 -10.65 11.38 2.45
C THR A 106 -9.13 11.17 2.48
N GLY A 107 -8.39 11.69 1.50
CA GLY A 107 -6.95 11.48 1.41
C GLY A 107 -6.58 10.04 1.08
N LYS A 108 -7.37 9.37 0.25
CA LYS A 108 -7.16 7.98 -0.12
C LYS A 108 -7.16 7.80 -1.62
N CYS A 109 -6.45 6.77 -2.08
CA CYS A 109 -6.43 6.38 -3.48
C CYS A 109 -6.47 4.87 -3.60
N VAL A 110 -6.90 4.39 -4.76
CA VAL A 110 -6.90 2.95 -5.08
C VAL A 110 -5.80 2.71 -6.10
N ILE A 111 -4.92 1.79 -5.79
CA ILE A 111 -3.78 1.45 -6.64
C ILE A 111 -3.79 -0.04 -6.95
N LYS A 112 -3.13 -0.40 -8.05
CA LYS A 112 -2.86 -1.80 -8.41
C LYS A 112 -1.47 -2.17 -7.89
N LEU A 113 -1.43 -3.20 -7.08
CA LEU A 113 -0.18 -3.76 -6.56
C LEU A 113 0.54 -4.62 -7.60
#